data_ed605b6388b2c9407dee2cf87b702edd
#
_entry.id   ed605b6388b2c9407dee2cf87b702edd
#
_cell.length_a   1.000
_cell.length_b   1.000
_cell.length_c   1.000
_cell.angle_alpha   90.00
_cell.angle_beta   90.00
_cell.angle_gamma   90.00
#
_symmetry.space_group_name_H-M   'P 1'
#
loop_
_entity.id
_entity.type
_entity.pdbx_description
1 polymer ?
#
loop_
_entity_poly.entity_id
_entity_poly.type
_entity_poly.pdbx_seq_one_letter_code
_entity_poly.pdbx_strand_id
1 'polypeptide(L)'
;MNYIKEFKKYATKHHGINAMYFDKIVSSMTPYIIEERQLNVAQMDVFSRLMMDRIMFLGTAIDDNVANVIQAQLLFLQSTDSNRDIQMYINSPGGSVYAGLGIYDTMQLISPNVATICTGIAASMG
;
A
#
# COMPACT_ATOMS: atom_id res chain seq x y z
N MET A 1 13.30 7.89 -9.15
CA MET A 1 12.46 6.69 -9.36
C MET A 1 10.99 7.04 -9.12
N ASN A 2 10.11 6.67 -10.04
CA ASN A 2 8.67 6.91 -9.87
C ASN A 2 8.02 5.65 -9.29
N TYR A 3 7.90 5.59 -7.98
CA TYR A 3 7.37 4.43 -7.26
C TYR A 3 5.92 4.11 -7.59
N ILE A 4 5.09 5.12 -7.85
CA ILE A 4 3.70 4.88 -8.29
C ILE A 4 3.66 4.13 -9.61
N LYS A 5 4.47 4.57 -10.57
CA LYS A 5 4.52 3.95 -11.89
C LYS A 5 5.02 2.52 -11.83
N GLU A 6 6.07 2.29 -11.04
CA GLU A 6 6.60 0.95 -10.83
C GLU A 6 5.64 0.06 -10.06
N PHE A 7 5.05 0.60 -9.02
CA PHE A 7 4.05 -0.12 -8.23
C PHE A 7 2.81 -0.45 -9.06
N LYS A 8 2.30 0.50 -9.84
CA LYS A 8 1.20 0.24 -10.77
C LYS A 8 1.53 -0.89 -11.74
N LYS A 9 2.72 -0.83 -12.35
CA LYS A 9 3.20 -1.87 -13.27
C LYS A 9 3.27 -3.23 -12.58
N TYR A 10 3.77 -3.28 -11.36
CA TYR A 10 3.83 -4.49 -10.57
C TYR A 10 2.43 -5.03 -10.24
N ALA A 11 1.57 -4.17 -9.72
CA ALA A 11 0.21 -4.55 -9.33
C ALA A 11 -0.62 -5.05 -10.52
N THR A 12 -0.56 -4.35 -11.66
CA THR A 12 -1.35 -4.71 -12.84
C THR A 12 -0.78 -5.91 -13.59
N LYS A 13 0.55 -6.00 -13.69
CA LYS A 13 1.21 -7.05 -14.48
C LYS A 13 1.35 -8.38 -13.73
N HIS A 14 1.66 -8.32 -12.44
CA HIS A 14 1.95 -9.52 -11.64
C HIS A 14 0.77 -10.01 -10.80
N HIS A 15 -0.14 -9.13 -10.42
CA HIS A 15 -1.26 -9.46 -9.54
C HIS A 15 -2.63 -9.31 -10.19
N GLY A 16 -2.68 -9.01 -11.50
CA GLY A 16 -3.93 -8.96 -12.26
C GLY A 16 -4.88 -7.83 -11.84
N ILE A 17 -4.41 -6.82 -11.12
CA ILE A 17 -5.22 -5.67 -10.73
C ILE A 17 -5.53 -4.85 -11.99
N ASN A 18 -6.79 -4.49 -12.18
CA ASN A 18 -7.21 -3.64 -13.28
C ASN A 18 -6.58 -2.24 -13.13
N ALA A 19 -5.89 -1.78 -14.20
CA ALA A 19 -5.19 -0.50 -14.17
C ALA A 19 -6.13 0.69 -13.90
N MET A 20 -7.37 0.65 -14.38
CA MET A 20 -8.36 1.69 -14.12
C MET A 20 -8.75 1.74 -12.65
N TYR A 21 -8.93 0.60 -12.01
CA TYR A 21 -9.20 0.54 -10.56
C TYR A 21 -8.02 1.04 -9.76
N PHE A 22 -6.81 0.65 -10.13
CA PHE A 22 -5.60 1.16 -9.48
C PHE A 22 -5.54 2.68 -9.54
N ASP A 23 -5.70 3.27 -10.72
CA ASP A 23 -5.66 4.72 -10.91
C ASP A 23 -6.78 5.42 -10.14
N LYS A 24 -7.97 4.85 -10.11
CA LYS A 24 -9.11 5.41 -9.38
C LYS A 24 -8.86 5.42 -7.87
N ILE A 25 -8.35 4.35 -7.31
CA ILE A 25 -8.03 4.27 -5.88
C ILE A 25 -6.93 5.26 -5.54
N VAL A 26 -5.84 5.23 -6.27
CA VAL A 26 -4.69 6.12 -6.03
C VAL A 26 -5.09 7.58 -6.18
N SER A 27 -5.78 7.96 -7.25
CA SER A 27 -6.16 9.37 -7.48
C SER A 27 -7.18 9.88 -6.47
N SER A 28 -8.05 9.03 -5.94
CA SER A 28 -9.04 9.43 -4.93
C SER A 28 -8.45 9.60 -3.53
N MET A 29 -7.34 8.92 -3.24
CA MET A 29 -6.73 8.86 -1.90
C MET A 29 -5.45 9.66 -1.79
N THR A 30 -4.87 10.13 -2.90
CA THR A 30 -3.47 10.52 -2.95
C THR A 30 -3.28 11.98 -3.35
N PRO A 31 -3.11 12.90 -2.39
CA PRO A 31 -2.62 14.23 -2.71
C PRO A 31 -1.18 14.18 -3.23
N TYR A 32 -0.86 15.07 -4.16
CA TYR A 32 0.49 15.17 -4.69
C TYR A 32 1.33 16.14 -3.86
N ILE A 33 2.59 15.79 -3.69
CA ILE A 33 3.61 16.66 -3.08
C ILE A 33 4.72 16.94 -4.09
N ILE A 34 5.41 18.06 -3.88
CA ILE A 34 6.63 18.41 -4.62
C ILE A 34 7.79 18.27 -3.65
N GLU A 35 8.77 17.43 -4.01
CA GLU A 35 9.95 17.19 -3.23
C GLU A 35 11.17 17.69 -4.00
N GLU A 36 11.92 18.62 -3.41
CA GLU A 36 13.17 19.12 -3.97
C GLU A 36 14.35 18.33 -3.40
N ARG A 37 15.17 17.83 -4.30
CA ARG A 37 16.44 17.18 -3.93
C ARG A 37 17.54 17.73 -4.82
N GLN A 38 18.50 18.44 -4.23
CA GLN A 38 19.57 19.14 -4.96
C GLN A 38 18.97 20.13 -5.97
N LEU A 39 19.16 19.94 -7.27
CA LEU A 39 18.59 20.79 -8.32
C LEU A 39 17.38 20.15 -9.01
N ASN A 40 16.92 18.99 -8.52
CA ASN A 40 15.78 18.27 -9.12
C ASN A 40 14.53 18.46 -8.28
N VAL A 41 13.41 18.72 -8.97
CA VAL A 41 12.08 18.75 -8.37
C VAL A 41 11.31 17.57 -8.91
N ALA A 42 10.85 16.70 -8.01
CA ALA A 42 10.01 15.54 -8.35
C ALA A 42 8.63 15.70 -7.74
N GLN A 43 7.58 15.57 -8.57
CA GLN A 43 6.21 15.49 -8.10
C GLN A 43 5.85 14.02 -7.88
N MET A 44 5.37 13.70 -6.65
CA MET A 44 4.88 12.37 -6.33
C MET A 44 3.72 12.47 -5.34
N ASP A 45 2.91 11.43 -5.28
CA ASP A 45 1.86 11.37 -4.26
C ASP A 45 2.45 11.04 -2.87
N VAL A 46 1.71 11.46 -1.84
CA VAL A 46 2.16 11.32 -0.44
C VAL A 46 2.35 9.85 -0.06
N PHE A 47 1.44 8.97 -0.50
CA PHE A 47 1.51 7.55 -0.15
C PHE A 47 2.72 6.86 -0.78
N SER A 48 3.06 7.21 -2.01
CA SER A 48 4.28 6.69 -2.64
C SER A 48 5.53 7.17 -1.94
N ARG A 49 5.55 8.43 -1.52
CA ARG A 49 6.69 8.96 -0.77
C ARG A 49 6.88 8.24 0.57
N LEU A 50 5.79 8.00 1.30
CA LEU A 50 5.85 7.26 2.55
C LEU A 50 6.25 5.80 2.32
N MET A 51 5.81 5.20 1.23
CA MET A 51 6.18 3.83 0.88
C MET A 51 7.68 3.67 0.61
N MET A 52 8.39 4.73 0.20
CA MET A 52 9.85 4.72 0.13
C MET A 52 10.48 4.45 1.50
N ASP A 53 9.84 4.91 2.57
CA ASP A 53 10.23 4.67 3.96
C ASP A 53 9.53 3.44 4.58
N ARG A 54 8.91 2.61 3.73
CA ARG A 54 8.23 1.37 4.09
C ARG A 54 7.01 1.58 5.00
N ILE A 55 6.33 2.69 4.80
CA ILE A 55 5.11 3.05 5.52
C ILE A 55 3.91 2.89 4.60
N MET A 56 2.91 2.14 5.06
CA MET A 56 1.66 1.86 4.34
C MET A 56 0.46 2.33 5.15
N PHE A 57 -0.65 2.53 4.46
CA PHE A 57 -1.93 2.88 5.09
C PHE A 57 -3.05 1.94 4.63
N LEU A 58 -3.76 1.41 5.62
CA LEU A 58 -5.07 0.78 5.44
C LEU A 58 -6.09 1.71 6.12
N GLY A 59 -6.52 2.75 5.40
CA GLY A 59 -7.28 3.87 5.93
C GLY A 59 -8.73 3.92 5.46
N THR A 60 -9.32 2.79 5.09
CA THR A 60 -10.69 2.73 4.55
C THR A 60 -11.31 1.36 4.84
N ALA A 61 -12.58 1.20 4.48
CA ALA A 61 -13.23 -0.11 4.49
C ALA A 61 -12.49 -1.09 3.56
N ILE A 62 -12.50 -2.36 3.92
CA ILE A 62 -11.78 -3.42 3.19
C ILE A 62 -12.71 -4.06 2.18
N ASP A 63 -12.41 -3.89 0.91
CA ASP A 63 -13.01 -4.60 -0.20
C ASP A 63 -11.93 -5.30 -1.04
N ASP A 64 -12.32 -5.98 -2.11
CA ASP A 64 -11.39 -6.74 -2.95
C ASP A 64 -10.34 -5.82 -3.59
N ASN A 65 -10.71 -4.63 -4.02
CA ASN A 65 -9.79 -3.69 -4.65
C ASN A 65 -8.75 -3.17 -3.66
N VAL A 66 -9.19 -2.76 -2.47
CA VAL A 66 -8.30 -2.32 -1.40
C VAL A 66 -7.34 -3.44 -1.01
N ALA A 67 -7.86 -4.65 -0.82
CA ALA A 67 -7.05 -5.80 -0.46
C ALA A 67 -6.00 -6.12 -1.53
N ASN A 68 -6.37 -6.07 -2.80
CA ASN A 68 -5.43 -6.30 -3.90
C ASN A 68 -4.28 -5.27 -3.91
N VAL A 69 -4.60 -3.99 -3.69
CA VAL A 69 -3.59 -2.93 -3.63
C VAL A 69 -2.66 -3.14 -2.44
N ILE A 70 -3.21 -3.38 -1.26
CA ILE A 70 -2.40 -3.61 -0.04
C ILE A 70 -1.49 -4.82 -0.19
N GLN A 71 -2.01 -5.94 -0.69
CA GLN A 71 -1.21 -7.14 -0.94
C GLN A 71 -0.09 -6.88 -1.93
N ALA A 72 -0.38 -6.17 -3.02
CA ALA A 72 0.62 -5.80 -4.01
C ALA A 72 1.72 -4.90 -3.42
N GLN A 73 1.35 -3.95 -2.56
CA GLN A 73 2.31 -3.10 -1.85
C GLN A 73 3.21 -3.91 -0.92
N LEU A 74 2.65 -4.85 -0.18
CA LEU A 74 3.43 -5.74 0.71
C LEU A 74 4.46 -6.55 -0.10
N LEU A 75 4.03 -7.15 -1.19
CA LEU A 75 4.91 -7.93 -2.06
C LEU A 75 5.98 -7.08 -2.72
N PHE A 76 5.63 -5.87 -3.13
CA PHE A 76 6.58 -4.91 -3.69
C PHE A 76 7.65 -4.52 -2.67
N LEU A 77 7.25 -4.20 -1.44
CA LEU A 77 8.19 -3.83 -0.38
C LEU A 77 9.12 -4.99 -0.02
N GLN A 78 8.61 -6.22 0.01
CA GLN A 78 9.46 -7.39 0.16
C GLN A 78 10.49 -7.49 -0.96
N SER A 79 10.10 -7.22 -2.19
CA SER A 79 11.01 -7.31 -3.34
C SER A 79 12.12 -6.27 -3.32
N THR A 80 11.88 -5.13 -2.68
CA THR A 80 12.90 -4.06 -2.58
C THR A 80 13.90 -4.31 -1.46
N ASP A 81 13.46 -4.87 -0.34
CA ASP A 81 14.31 -5.26 0.79
C ASP A 81 13.55 -6.27 1.67
N SER A 82 13.98 -7.51 1.66
CA SER A 82 13.31 -8.59 2.39
C SER A 82 13.63 -8.62 3.89
N ASN A 83 14.55 -7.78 4.36
CA ASN A 83 15.01 -7.80 5.74
C ASN A 83 14.53 -6.63 6.60
N ARG A 84 14.06 -5.55 5.98
CA ARG A 84 13.61 -4.36 6.71
C ARG A 84 12.12 -4.46 7.03
N ASP A 85 11.77 -4.02 8.23
CA ASP A 85 10.39 -3.98 8.69
C ASP A 85 9.52 -3.04 7.85
N ILE A 86 8.25 -3.37 7.80
CA ILE A 86 7.19 -2.57 7.17
C ILE A 86 6.30 -2.05 8.29
N GLN A 87 5.88 -0.80 8.21
CA GLN A 87 4.91 -0.20 9.11
C GLN A 87 3.59 -0.02 8.39
N MET A 88 2.52 -0.57 8.95
CA MET A 88 1.16 -0.41 8.41
C MET A 88 0.29 0.33 9.41
N TYR A 89 -0.14 1.54 9.03
CA TYR A 89 -1.11 2.31 9.78
C TYR A 89 -2.51 1.86 9.40
N ILE A 90 -3.32 1.56 10.40
CA ILE A 90 -4.67 1.02 10.21
C ILE A 90 -5.68 1.97 10.83
N ASN A 91 -6.62 2.41 10.00
CA ASN A 91 -7.82 3.13 10.43
C ASN A 91 -8.97 2.63 9.57
N SER A 92 -9.58 1.52 9.98
CA SER A 92 -10.55 0.79 9.16
C SER A 92 -11.67 0.22 10.02
N PRO A 93 -12.93 0.34 9.56
CA PRO A 93 -14.07 -0.33 10.19
C PRO A 93 -14.12 -1.84 9.86
N GLY A 94 -13.18 -2.34 9.04
CA GLY A 94 -13.23 -3.68 8.51
C GLY A 94 -13.94 -3.75 7.17
N GLY A 95 -14.50 -4.90 6.84
CA GLY A 95 -15.20 -5.11 5.57
C GLY A 95 -15.26 -6.59 5.21
N SER A 96 -14.99 -6.91 3.95
CA SER A 96 -15.02 -8.29 3.46
C SER A 96 -14.03 -9.18 4.22
N VAL A 97 -14.53 -10.30 4.74
CA VAL A 97 -13.70 -11.27 5.47
C VAL A 97 -12.64 -11.88 4.56
N TYR A 98 -13.01 -12.30 3.35
CA TYR A 98 -12.06 -12.90 2.43
C TYR A 98 -10.99 -11.90 1.98
N ALA A 99 -11.39 -10.66 1.71
CA ALA A 99 -10.45 -9.61 1.35
C ALA A 99 -9.46 -9.33 2.49
N GLY A 100 -9.97 -9.21 3.71
CA GLY A 100 -9.14 -9.01 4.90
C GLY A 100 -8.19 -10.18 5.17
N LEU A 101 -8.67 -11.41 5.00
CA LEU A 101 -7.83 -12.61 5.13
C LEU A 101 -6.70 -12.63 4.09
N GLY A 102 -6.96 -12.15 2.87
CA GLY A 102 -5.92 -12.04 1.84
C GLY A 102 -4.79 -11.11 2.27
N ILE A 103 -5.12 -9.98 2.89
CA ILE A 103 -4.13 -9.07 3.45
C ILE A 103 -3.35 -9.76 4.58
N TYR A 104 -4.07 -10.36 5.52
CA TYR A 104 -3.47 -11.07 6.64
C TYR A 104 -2.52 -12.18 6.17
N ASP A 105 -2.96 -13.00 5.23
CA ASP A 105 -2.15 -14.11 4.70
C ASP A 105 -0.88 -13.58 4.04
N THR A 106 -0.97 -12.49 3.31
CA THR A 106 0.20 -11.86 2.66
C THR A 106 1.17 -11.32 3.71
N MET A 107 0.66 -10.70 4.78
CA MET A 107 1.50 -10.24 5.90
C MET A 107 2.25 -11.40 6.57
N GLN A 108 1.63 -12.58 6.65
CA GLN A 108 2.28 -13.78 7.21
C GLN A 108 3.27 -14.43 6.23
N LEU A 109 3.00 -14.32 4.94
CA LEU A 109 3.80 -14.95 3.89
C LEU A 109 5.15 -14.26 3.66
N ILE A 110 5.17 -12.92 3.69
CA ILE A 110 6.37 -12.14 3.38
C ILE A 110 7.42 -12.24 4.48
N SER A 111 8.69 -12.09 4.11
CA SER A 111 9.82 -12.16 5.06
C SER A 111 9.90 -10.97 6.02
N PRO A 112 9.70 -9.71 5.58
CA PRO A 112 9.72 -8.58 6.50
C PRO A 112 8.67 -8.69 7.59
N ASN A 113 9.00 -8.27 8.81
CA ASN A 113 8.00 -8.07 9.84
C ASN A 113 7.10 -6.89 9.47
N VAL A 114 5.81 -7.03 9.73
CA VAL A 114 4.83 -5.95 9.55
C VAL A 114 4.37 -5.48 10.92
N ALA A 115 4.84 -4.30 11.32
CA ALA A 115 4.36 -3.63 12.52
C ALA A 115 3.07 -2.87 12.19
N THR A 116 2.04 -3.05 12.99
CA THR A 116 0.75 -2.37 12.79
C THR A 116 0.54 -1.30 13.83
N ILE A 117 0.03 -0.15 13.39
CA ILE A 117 -0.30 0.99 14.25
C ILE A 117 -1.76 1.37 14.00
N CYS A 118 -2.61 1.23 15.01
CA CYS A 118 -4.00 1.66 14.92
C CYS A 118 -4.11 3.17 15.12
N THR A 119 -4.69 3.86 14.15
CA THR A 119 -5.07 5.27 14.28
C THR A 119 -6.59 5.37 14.11
N GLY A 120 -7.29 5.86 15.11
CA GLY A 120 -8.75 5.90 15.08
C GLY A 120 -9.34 4.55 15.48
N ILE A 121 -9.61 3.69 14.51
CA ILE A 121 -10.25 2.40 14.76
C ILE A 121 -9.63 1.27 13.95
N ALA A 122 -9.55 0.09 14.52
CA ALA A 122 -9.31 -1.17 13.83
C ALA A 122 -10.41 -2.14 14.27
N ALA A 123 -11.52 -2.14 13.57
CA ALA A 123 -12.71 -2.90 13.92
C ALA A 123 -12.97 -4.03 12.94
N SER A 124 -13.62 -5.11 13.42
CA SER A 124 -13.95 -6.28 12.61
C SER A 124 -12.71 -6.83 11.91
N MET A 125 -12.67 -6.84 10.58
CA MET A 125 -11.48 -7.26 9.81
C MET A 125 -10.37 -6.20 9.73
N GLY A 126 -10.62 -5.03 10.26
CA GLY A 126 -9.63 -3.95 10.29
C GLY A 126 -8.46 -4.14 11.23
#